data_5f2f3d5eb8e7ea4c05b3d0dc2780c51e
#
_entry.id   5f2f3d5eb8e7ea4c05b3d0dc2780c51e
#
_cell.length_a   1.000
_cell.length_b   1.000
_cell.length_c   1.000
_cell.angle_alpha   90.00
_cell.angle_beta   90.00
_cell.angle_gamma   90.00
#
_symmetry.space_group_name_H-M   'P 1'
#
loop_
_entity.id
_entity.type
_entity.pdbx_description
1 polymer ?
#
loop_
_entity_poly.entity_id
_entity_poly.type
_entity_poly.pdbx_seq_one_letter_code
_entity_poly.pdbx_strand_id
1 'polypeptide(L)'
;MKAQESAGAALRTAHLLRIDSYMDIAISAMWTSSPRVDTILGMVEASLRGGTPAGTEDELLEQLRALVREGREYLAGGDFSVAMGRMRVAHNLLSLHIIRSSGR
;
A
#
# COMPACT_ATOMS: atom_id res chain seq x y z
N MET A 1 -5.42 -29.97 -1.01
CA MET A 1 -4.12 -29.34 -1.07
C MET A 1 -4.05 -28.23 -2.09
N LYS A 2 -4.28 -28.51 -3.35
CA LYS A 2 -4.37 -27.44 -4.35
C LYS A 2 -5.44 -26.41 -4.03
N ALA A 3 -6.56 -26.84 -3.46
CA ALA A 3 -7.64 -25.93 -3.07
C ALA A 3 -7.20 -24.97 -1.96
N GLN A 4 -6.41 -25.47 -1.00
CA GLN A 4 -5.90 -24.63 0.08
C GLN A 4 -4.88 -23.63 -0.42
N GLU A 5 -4.00 -24.06 -1.33
CA GLU A 5 -3.03 -23.18 -1.94
C GLU A 5 -3.70 -22.07 -2.74
N SER A 6 -4.73 -22.42 -3.51
CA SER A 6 -5.51 -21.46 -4.28
C SER A 6 -6.25 -20.48 -3.37
N ALA A 7 -6.82 -20.96 -2.27
CA ALA A 7 -7.50 -20.11 -1.31
C ALA A 7 -6.54 -19.15 -0.63
N GLY A 8 -5.34 -19.64 -0.24
CA GLY A 8 -4.31 -18.79 0.35
C GLY A 8 -3.81 -17.72 -0.62
N ALA A 9 -3.59 -18.11 -1.87
CA ALA A 9 -3.17 -17.17 -2.92
C ALA A 9 -4.24 -16.13 -3.19
N ALA A 10 -5.51 -16.54 -3.23
CA ALA A 10 -6.62 -15.62 -3.45
C ALA A 10 -6.76 -14.62 -2.30
N LEU A 11 -6.63 -15.08 -1.06
CA LEU A 11 -6.69 -14.21 0.11
C LEU A 11 -5.54 -13.19 0.12
N ARG A 12 -4.34 -13.65 -0.24
CA ARG A 12 -3.18 -12.79 -0.34
C ARG A 12 -3.39 -11.72 -1.41
N THR A 13 -3.84 -12.12 -2.59
CA THR A 13 -4.09 -11.20 -3.69
C THR A 13 -5.18 -10.18 -3.31
N ALA A 14 -6.26 -10.64 -2.69
CA ALA A 14 -7.33 -9.75 -2.23
C ALA A 14 -6.81 -8.73 -1.21
N HIS A 15 -5.94 -9.16 -0.31
CA HIS A 15 -5.35 -8.27 0.69
C HIS A 15 -4.47 -7.20 0.03
N LEU A 16 -3.60 -7.61 -0.91
CA LEU A 16 -2.74 -6.68 -1.63
C LEU A 16 -3.53 -5.70 -2.48
N LEU A 17 -4.59 -6.17 -3.14
CA LEU A 17 -5.46 -5.30 -3.93
C LEU A 17 -6.18 -4.27 -3.05
N ARG A 18 -6.55 -4.67 -1.85
CA ARG A 18 -7.16 -3.74 -0.90
C ARG A 18 -6.20 -2.63 -0.50
N ILE A 19 -4.95 -3.00 -0.20
CA ILE A 19 -3.92 -2.02 0.13
C ILE A 19 -3.68 -1.09 -1.07
N ASP A 20 -3.60 -1.65 -2.27
CA ASP A 20 -3.42 -0.87 -3.50
C ASP A 20 -4.54 0.15 -3.68
N SER A 21 -5.78 -0.26 -3.44
CA SER A 21 -6.94 0.63 -3.51
C SER A 21 -6.86 1.76 -2.49
N TYR A 22 -6.45 1.44 -1.26
CA TYR A 22 -6.29 2.46 -0.22
C TYR A 22 -5.19 3.46 -0.58
N MET A 23 -4.10 3.00 -1.18
CA MET A 23 -3.03 3.88 -1.64
C MET A 23 -3.51 4.81 -2.74
N ASP A 24 -4.31 4.29 -3.68
CA ASP A 24 -4.87 5.08 -4.75
C ASP A 24 -5.79 6.17 -4.20
N ILE A 25 -6.64 5.81 -3.24
CA ILE A 25 -7.51 6.75 -2.55
C ILE A 25 -6.69 7.81 -1.82
N ALA A 26 -5.62 7.40 -1.15
CA ALA A 26 -4.74 8.32 -0.43
C ALA A 26 -4.10 9.33 -1.38
N ILE A 27 -3.59 8.88 -2.51
CA ILE A 27 -2.98 9.75 -3.52
C ILE A 27 -4.02 10.74 -4.05
N SER A 28 -5.22 10.26 -4.36
CA SER A 28 -6.32 11.13 -4.81
C SER A 28 -6.68 12.17 -3.76
N ALA A 29 -6.74 11.75 -2.50
CA ALA A 29 -7.04 12.66 -1.39
C ALA A 29 -5.96 13.72 -1.23
N MET A 30 -4.68 13.35 -1.43
CA MET A 30 -3.58 14.30 -1.40
C MET A 30 -3.71 15.35 -2.51
N TRP A 31 -4.04 14.91 -3.74
CA TRP A 31 -4.23 15.82 -4.86
C TRP A 31 -5.37 16.81 -4.64
N THR A 32 -6.42 16.38 -3.96
CA THR A 32 -7.59 17.24 -3.71
C THR A 32 -7.48 18.00 -2.39
N SER A 33 -6.37 17.85 -1.68
CA SER A 33 -6.17 18.46 -0.36
C SER A 33 -7.31 18.12 0.62
N SER A 34 -7.75 16.87 0.58
CA SER A 34 -8.84 16.41 1.44
C SER A 34 -8.43 16.48 2.91
N PRO A 35 -9.33 16.93 3.81
CA PRO A 35 -9.03 16.93 5.24
C PRO A 35 -8.90 15.52 5.83
N ARG A 36 -9.28 14.48 5.07
CA ARG A 36 -9.20 13.09 5.51
C ARG A 36 -7.90 12.40 5.11
N VAL A 37 -6.96 13.12 4.48
CA VAL A 37 -5.70 12.54 4.02
C VAL A 37 -4.99 11.78 5.12
N ASP A 38 -4.83 12.39 6.29
CA ASP A 38 -4.09 11.75 7.38
C ASP A 38 -4.77 10.48 7.87
N THR A 39 -6.10 10.50 7.97
CA THR A 39 -6.88 9.32 8.34
C THR A 39 -6.69 8.20 7.33
N ILE A 40 -6.75 8.53 6.03
CA ILE A 40 -6.58 7.54 4.96
C ILE A 40 -5.17 6.94 4.98
N LEU A 41 -4.15 7.79 5.15
CA LEU A 41 -2.77 7.31 5.25
C LEU A 41 -2.56 6.43 6.47
N GLY A 42 -3.24 6.75 7.58
CA GLY A 42 -3.23 5.90 8.76
C GLY A 42 -3.83 4.53 8.50
N MET A 43 -4.89 4.46 7.71
CA MET A 43 -5.49 3.19 7.31
C MET A 43 -4.55 2.37 6.44
N VAL A 44 -3.83 3.02 5.52
CA VAL A 44 -2.82 2.35 4.70
C VAL A 44 -1.73 1.75 5.59
N GLU A 45 -1.19 2.54 6.52
CA GLU A 45 -0.17 2.04 7.44
C GLU A 45 -0.66 0.86 8.27
N ALA A 46 -1.87 0.94 8.79
CA ALA A 46 -2.46 -0.14 9.58
C ALA A 46 -2.59 -1.42 8.76
N SER A 47 -3.02 -1.30 7.50
CA SER A 47 -3.14 -2.44 6.60
C SER A 47 -1.78 -3.08 6.32
N LEU A 48 -0.73 -2.28 6.20
CA LEU A 48 0.61 -2.78 5.94
C LEU A 48 1.21 -3.49 7.16
N ARG A 49 0.86 -3.06 8.37
CA ARG A 49 1.37 -3.70 9.58
C ARG A 49 0.85 -5.12 9.78
N GLY A 50 -0.31 -5.42 9.21
CA GLY A 50 -0.90 -6.75 9.34
C GLY A 50 -0.18 -7.85 8.57
N GLY A 51 0.71 -7.49 7.64
CA GLY A 51 1.36 -8.45 6.77
C GLY A 51 0.39 -9.04 5.77
N THR A 52 0.83 -10.09 5.06
CA THR A 52 -0.04 -10.85 4.18
C THR A 52 -0.39 -12.18 4.86
N PRO A 53 -1.53 -12.80 4.50
CA PRO A 53 -1.90 -14.10 5.07
C PRO A 53 -0.83 -15.18 4.89
N ALA A 54 -0.06 -15.12 3.81
CA ALA A 54 0.98 -16.11 3.54
C ALA A 54 2.36 -15.70 4.06
N GLY A 55 2.56 -14.45 4.46
CA GLY A 55 3.83 -13.95 4.97
C GLY A 55 4.95 -13.87 3.95
N THR A 56 4.64 -14.04 2.66
CA THR A 56 5.66 -14.11 1.60
C THR A 56 6.09 -12.75 1.09
N GLU A 57 5.36 -11.70 1.39
CA GLU A 57 5.65 -10.34 0.94
C GLU A 57 6.13 -9.43 2.07
N ASP A 58 6.70 -10.00 3.13
CA ASP A 58 7.10 -9.22 4.31
C ASP A 58 8.10 -8.12 3.98
N GLU A 59 9.09 -8.39 3.13
CA GLU A 59 10.07 -7.39 2.71
C GLU A 59 9.39 -6.25 1.94
N LEU A 60 8.50 -6.61 1.01
CA LEU A 60 7.77 -5.61 0.25
C LEU A 60 6.92 -4.74 1.15
N LEU A 61 6.16 -5.37 2.06
CA LEU A 61 5.29 -4.63 2.97
C LEU A 61 6.08 -3.71 3.89
N GLU A 62 7.26 -4.14 4.32
CA GLU A 62 8.13 -3.31 5.13
C GLU A 62 8.64 -2.10 4.37
N GLN A 63 9.02 -2.29 3.11
CA GLN A 63 9.40 -1.20 2.22
C GLN A 63 8.26 -0.21 2.03
N LEU A 64 7.05 -0.73 1.76
CA LEU A 64 5.88 0.11 1.56
C LEU A 64 5.55 0.90 2.83
N ARG A 65 5.65 0.25 3.98
CA ARG A 65 5.38 0.88 5.26
C ARG A 65 6.33 2.05 5.52
N ALA A 66 7.61 1.87 5.21
CA ALA A 66 8.59 2.93 5.35
C ALA A 66 8.26 4.12 4.44
N LEU A 67 7.90 3.84 3.19
CA LEU A 67 7.55 4.89 2.22
C LEU A 67 6.29 5.65 2.63
N VAL A 68 5.27 4.95 3.09
CA VAL A 68 4.04 5.59 3.54
C VAL A 68 4.27 6.46 4.76
N ARG A 69 5.07 5.96 5.72
CA ARG A 69 5.41 6.72 6.92
C ARG A 69 6.18 7.98 6.55
N GLU A 70 7.17 7.87 5.66
CA GLU A 70 7.91 9.03 5.18
C GLU A 70 6.99 10.02 4.49
N GLY A 71 6.07 9.52 3.65
CA GLY A 71 5.10 10.36 2.99
C GLY A 71 4.24 11.16 3.98
N ARG A 72 3.78 10.50 5.04
CA ARG A 72 3.01 11.19 6.08
C ARG A 72 3.84 12.27 6.79
N GLU A 73 5.09 11.95 7.10
CA GLU A 73 5.98 12.90 7.77
C GLU A 73 6.24 14.14 6.92
N TYR A 74 6.55 13.95 5.64
CA TYR A 74 6.76 15.06 4.72
C TYR A 74 5.50 15.89 4.53
N LEU A 75 4.35 15.22 4.44
CA LEU A 75 3.08 15.93 4.29
C LEU A 75 2.78 16.78 5.53
N ALA A 76 3.02 16.24 6.72
CA ALA A 76 2.85 16.97 7.97
C ALA A 76 3.78 18.18 8.05
N GLY A 77 4.97 18.06 7.46
CA GLY A 77 5.94 19.15 7.39
C GLY A 77 5.68 20.15 6.27
N GLY A 78 4.64 19.96 5.48
CA GLY A 78 4.28 20.88 4.41
C GLY A 78 4.97 20.60 3.08
N ASP A 79 5.72 19.50 2.96
CA ASP A 79 6.42 19.16 1.72
C ASP A 79 5.59 18.19 0.90
N PHE A 80 4.57 18.74 0.24
CA PHE A 80 3.63 17.96 -0.57
C PHE A 80 4.34 17.20 -1.69
N SER A 81 5.29 17.84 -2.36
CA SER A 81 5.96 17.25 -3.51
C SER A 81 6.72 15.97 -3.14
N VAL A 82 7.48 16.01 -2.05
CA VAL A 82 8.24 14.84 -1.59
C VAL A 82 7.28 13.77 -1.05
N ALA A 83 6.27 14.18 -0.30
CA ALA A 83 5.24 13.27 0.20
C ALA A 83 4.57 12.51 -0.94
N MET A 84 4.17 13.21 -1.99
CA MET A 84 3.54 12.61 -3.16
C MET A 84 4.50 11.65 -3.86
N GLY A 85 5.77 12.02 -3.98
CA GLY A 85 6.80 11.16 -4.58
C GLY A 85 6.92 9.83 -3.83
N ARG A 86 6.95 9.88 -2.50
CA ARG A 86 7.03 8.66 -1.68
C ARG A 86 5.81 7.78 -1.86
N MET A 87 4.62 8.38 -1.87
CA MET A 87 3.38 7.63 -2.05
C MET A 87 3.30 6.99 -3.44
N ARG A 88 3.73 7.69 -4.47
CA ARG A 88 3.73 7.16 -5.83
C ARG A 88 4.69 5.99 -5.98
N VAL A 89 5.88 6.08 -5.37
CA VAL A 89 6.84 4.97 -5.40
C VAL A 89 6.23 3.75 -4.71
N ALA A 90 5.61 3.94 -3.55
CA ALA A 90 4.98 2.84 -2.82
C ALA A 90 3.87 2.20 -3.66
N HIS A 91 3.00 3.00 -4.24
CA HIS A 91 1.90 2.51 -5.08
C HIS A 91 2.42 1.73 -6.29
N ASN A 92 3.44 2.27 -6.96
CA ASN A 92 4.03 1.60 -8.12
C ASN A 92 4.67 0.26 -7.76
N LEU A 93 5.40 0.20 -6.64
CA LEU A 93 6.01 -1.05 -6.19
C LEU A 93 4.96 -2.12 -5.95
N LEU A 94 3.88 -1.75 -5.26
CA LEU A 94 2.82 -2.69 -4.97
C LEU A 94 2.09 -3.12 -6.23
N SER A 95 1.73 -2.18 -7.09
CA SER A 95 1.03 -2.47 -8.35
C SER A 95 1.85 -3.41 -9.24
N LEU A 96 3.15 -3.16 -9.37
CA LEU A 96 4.04 -4.03 -10.14
C LEU A 96 4.11 -5.43 -9.56
N HIS A 97 4.18 -5.53 -8.24
CA HIS A 97 4.20 -6.84 -7.58
C HIS A 97 2.90 -7.62 -7.85
N ILE A 98 1.76 -6.96 -7.75
CA ILE A 98 0.47 -7.58 -8.02
C ILE A 98 0.40 -8.06 -9.47
N ILE A 99 0.81 -7.22 -10.41
CA ILE A 99 0.80 -7.56 -11.83
C ILE A 99 1.69 -8.78 -12.09
N ARG A 100 2.89 -8.79 -11.55
CA ARG A 100 3.83 -9.91 -11.73
C ARG A 100 3.32 -11.20 -11.11
N SER A 101 2.67 -11.09 -9.95
CA SER A 101 2.16 -12.26 -9.25
C SER A 101 0.94 -12.87 -9.94
N SER A 102 0.12 -12.05 -10.59
CA SER A 102 -1.12 -12.51 -11.23
C SER A 102 -0.96 -12.70 -12.74
N GLY A 103 0.16 -12.30 -13.30
CA GLY A 103 0.44 -12.40 -14.74
C GLY A 103 0.76 -13.80 -15.23
N ARG A 104 0.47 -14.82 -14.45
CA ARG A 104 0.71 -16.21 -14.81
C ARG A 104 -0.59 -16.96 -15.00
#